data_db0ea25e084e420f0331e7f7a69a0662
#
_entry.id   db0ea25e084e420f0331e7f7a69a0662
#
_cell.length_a   1.000
_cell.length_b   1.000
_cell.length_c   1.000
_cell.angle_alpha   90.00
_cell.angle_beta   90.00
_cell.angle_gamma   90.00
#
_symmetry.space_group_name_H-M   'P 1'
#
loop_
_entity.id
_entity.type
_entity.pdbx_description
1 polymer ?
#
loop_
_entity_poly.entity_id
_entity_poly.type
_entity_poly.pdbx_seq_one_letter_code
_entity_poly.pdbx_strand_id
1 'polypeptide(L)'
;METSPSPRHSAPWWALLIVGFLCGLLIPMACGNASGPTVPAEADGTPSQQPQWTAPYVPAEMVFADEKVDLRRSDLHERMDRELITFTYGHTLTMLMLKRANRFFPIVEPILREEGIPDDLKYLMVIESNLVPTIKSPAGAMGLWQFMPATGREMGLEVNANIDERCHVEKATRAACRYLRKLHAQCGDWMTVCASYNAGPAGIASRSQTQKADNALDLLLVEETSRYMFRVMACKQIFEHPRLYGFHLAASDLYPYIAPAETVTVTATIDDLPTFARDHGCSFAQLIEANPWLRETSLQNKSGRTYKILIPDTAALNYDPTRTSAYHREWVE
;
A
#
# COMPACT_ATOMS: atom_id res chain seq x y z
N MET A 1 53.46 40.92 -6.69
CA MET A 1 53.54 40.20 -5.39
C MET A 1 52.12 39.80 -5.04
N GLU A 2 51.71 38.63 -5.51
CA GLU A 2 50.39 38.02 -5.20
C GLU A 2 50.59 36.99 -4.13
N THR A 3 49.88 37.16 -3.02
CA THR A 3 49.84 36.19 -1.92
C THR A 3 48.69 35.25 -2.10
N SER A 4 48.96 33.97 -2.37
CA SER A 4 47.96 32.91 -2.45
C SER A 4 47.44 32.53 -1.05
N PRO A 5 46.14 32.19 -0.88
CA PRO A 5 45.62 31.69 0.40
C PRO A 5 45.86 30.18 0.56
N SER A 6 46.28 29.80 1.78
CA SER A 6 46.51 28.42 2.21
C SER A 6 45.22 27.57 2.27
N PRO A 7 45.28 26.24 2.06
CA PRO A 7 44.15 25.38 2.11
C PRO A 7 43.69 25.10 3.57
N ARG A 8 42.41 25.27 3.84
CA ARG A 8 41.76 24.84 5.11
C ARG A 8 41.58 23.31 5.07
N HIS A 9 42.26 22.63 5.97
CA HIS A 9 42.05 21.21 6.24
C HIS A 9 40.68 21.02 6.93
N SER A 10 39.74 20.41 6.25
CA SER A 10 38.50 19.90 6.86
C SER A 10 38.80 18.55 7.52
N ALA A 11 38.49 18.44 8.80
CA ALA A 11 38.64 17.18 9.54
C ALA A 11 37.68 16.11 8.96
N PRO A 12 38.08 14.85 8.84
CA PRO A 12 37.26 13.82 8.25
C PRO A 12 36.10 13.45 9.17
N TRP A 13 34.95 13.25 8.59
CA TRP A 13 33.65 13.00 9.24
C TRP A 13 33.58 11.78 10.18
N TRP A 14 34.51 10.83 10.06
CA TRP A 14 34.62 9.69 10.97
C TRP A 14 35.11 10.06 12.39
N ALA A 15 35.73 11.24 12.59
CA ALA A 15 36.16 11.74 13.90
C ALA A 15 35.00 12.14 14.82
N LEU A 16 33.79 12.33 14.29
CA LEU A 16 32.57 12.67 15.07
C LEU A 16 31.84 11.44 15.63
N LEU A 17 32.19 10.23 15.21
CA LEU A 17 31.58 9.00 15.70
C LEU A 17 32.23 8.42 16.97
N ILE A 18 33.41 8.90 17.36
CA ILE A 18 34.15 8.38 18.54
C ILE A 18 33.75 9.12 19.83
N VAL A 19 33.20 10.32 19.77
CA VAL A 19 32.83 11.11 20.96
C VAL A 19 31.49 10.67 21.56
N GLY A 20 30.63 9.96 20.80
CA GLY A 20 29.34 9.46 21.27
C GLY A 20 29.39 8.22 22.17
N PHE A 21 30.53 7.49 22.24
CA PHE A 21 30.60 6.19 22.92
C PHE A 21 31.24 6.25 24.32
N LEU A 22 31.79 7.38 24.76
CA LEU A 22 32.54 7.51 26.03
C LEU A 22 31.80 8.32 27.13
N CYS A 23 30.62 8.86 26.90
CA CYS A 23 29.84 9.58 27.94
C CYS A 23 28.76 8.74 28.63
N GLY A 24 28.72 7.43 28.42
CA GLY A 24 27.69 6.52 28.94
C GLY A 24 27.99 5.81 30.26
N LEU A 25 29.10 6.12 30.95
CA LEU A 25 29.51 5.40 32.17
C LEU A 25 29.91 6.36 33.28
N LEU A 26 28.94 7.00 33.94
CA LEU A 26 29.02 7.49 35.34
C LEU A 26 27.71 8.22 35.69
N ILE A 27 26.64 7.48 36.00
CA ILE A 27 25.50 8.00 36.78
C ILE A 27 25.50 7.23 38.10
N PRO A 28 25.66 7.89 39.27
CA PRO A 28 25.58 7.21 40.55
C PRO A 28 24.11 6.80 40.84
N MET A 29 23.94 5.55 41.25
CA MET A 29 22.69 5.02 41.78
C MET A 29 22.19 5.83 42.97
N ALA A 30 21.13 6.58 42.81
CA ALA A 30 20.28 7.02 43.91
C ALA A 30 19.08 6.06 43.97
N CYS A 31 19.07 5.18 45.00
CA CYS A 31 17.91 4.36 45.32
C CYS A 31 16.75 5.24 45.77
N GLY A 32 15.76 5.40 44.91
CA GLY A 32 14.44 5.87 45.25
C GLY A 32 13.44 4.81 44.84
N ASN A 33 12.76 4.19 45.80
CA ASN A 33 11.63 3.30 45.55
C ASN A 33 10.49 4.04 44.89
N ALA A 34 10.43 3.98 43.56
CA ALA A 34 9.22 4.28 42.82
C ALA A 34 8.70 2.96 42.28
N SER A 35 7.57 2.50 42.81
CA SER A 35 6.79 1.38 42.25
C SER A 35 6.35 1.74 40.84
N GLY A 36 7.12 1.27 39.86
CA GLY A 36 6.74 1.30 38.45
C GLY A 36 5.53 0.36 38.21
N PRO A 37 4.82 0.54 37.09
CA PRO A 37 3.72 -0.34 36.74
C PRO A 37 4.22 -1.78 36.69
N THR A 38 3.62 -2.63 37.50
CA THR A 38 3.87 -4.07 37.52
C THR A 38 3.49 -4.66 36.17
N VAL A 39 4.50 -5.07 35.41
CA VAL A 39 4.29 -6.01 34.30
C VAL A 39 3.63 -7.24 34.91
N PRO A 40 2.49 -7.72 34.38
CA PRO A 40 1.88 -8.95 34.90
C PRO A 40 2.94 -10.06 34.86
N ALA A 41 3.10 -10.76 36.00
CA ALA A 41 3.96 -11.91 36.08
C ALA A 41 3.57 -12.90 34.97
N GLU A 42 4.57 -13.44 34.28
CA GLU A 42 4.38 -14.47 33.28
C GLU A 42 3.52 -15.61 33.91
N ALA A 43 2.38 -15.85 33.29
CA ALA A 43 1.54 -16.99 33.64
C ALA A 43 2.32 -18.25 33.34
N ASP A 44 2.42 -19.06 34.38
CA ASP A 44 2.86 -20.43 34.47
C ASP A 44 3.19 -21.20 33.19
N GLY A 45 4.46 -21.55 33.05
CA GLY A 45 5.01 -22.84 32.58
C GLY A 45 4.44 -23.51 31.32
N THR A 46 3.87 -22.79 30.35
CA THR A 46 3.71 -23.36 29.01
C THR A 46 5.04 -23.19 28.28
N PRO A 47 5.66 -24.28 27.77
CA PRO A 47 6.87 -24.15 26.98
C PRO A 47 6.59 -23.14 25.86
N SER A 48 7.33 -22.05 25.81
CA SER A 48 7.27 -21.15 24.64
C SER A 48 7.61 -22.01 23.43
N GLN A 49 6.60 -22.32 22.61
CA GLN A 49 6.85 -22.99 21.35
C GLN A 49 7.76 -22.04 20.57
N GLN A 50 9.00 -22.42 20.42
CA GLN A 50 9.92 -21.69 19.55
C GLN A 50 9.26 -21.58 18.17
N PRO A 51 9.31 -20.44 17.50
CA PRO A 51 8.75 -20.30 16.18
C PRO A 51 9.29 -21.40 15.26
N GLN A 52 8.43 -22.29 14.82
CA GLN A 52 8.83 -23.31 13.85
C GLN A 52 8.83 -22.66 12.46
N TRP A 53 10.00 -22.60 11.86
CA TRP A 53 10.16 -22.13 10.49
C TRP A 53 9.82 -23.29 9.55
N THR A 54 8.69 -23.19 8.86
CA THR A 54 8.25 -24.19 7.87
C THR A 54 8.14 -23.54 6.51
N ALA A 55 8.48 -24.27 5.44
CA ALA A 55 8.24 -23.77 4.11
C ALA A 55 6.73 -23.56 3.88
N PRO A 56 6.30 -22.40 3.35
CA PRO A 56 4.90 -22.17 3.04
C PRO A 56 4.45 -23.10 1.90
N TYR A 57 3.17 -23.40 1.86
CA TYR A 57 2.57 -24.19 0.79
C TYR A 57 2.59 -23.42 -0.54
N VAL A 58 3.14 -24.02 -1.60
CA VAL A 58 3.10 -23.50 -2.96
C VAL A 58 2.08 -24.33 -3.76
N PRO A 59 1.01 -23.73 -4.32
CA PRO A 59 0.05 -24.47 -5.13
C PRO A 59 0.69 -24.94 -6.43
N ALA A 60 0.27 -26.10 -6.93
CA ALA A 60 0.74 -26.62 -8.23
C ALA A 60 0.17 -25.82 -9.41
N GLU A 61 -1.01 -25.24 -9.23
CA GLU A 61 -1.67 -24.35 -10.20
C GLU A 61 -2.52 -23.33 -9.44
N MET A 62 -2.79 -22.20 -10.06
CA MET A 62 -3.72 -21.21 -9.54
C MET A 62 -4.48 -20.54 -10.69
N VAL A 63 -5.56 -19.86 -10.36
CA VAL A 63 -6.28 -18.98 -11.29
C VAL A 63 -5.99 -17.54 -10.91
N PHE A 64 -5.62 -16.72 -11.88
CA PHE A 64 -5.47 -15.28 -11.72
C PHE A 64 -6.19 -14.56 -12.87
N ALA A 65 -7.16 -13.72 -12.52
CA ALA A 65 -7.98 -12.97 -13.47
C ALA A 65 -8.63 -13.90 -14.54
N ASP A 66 -9.19 -15.03 -14.08
CA ASP A 66 -9.79 -16.10 -14.89
C ASP A 66 -8.80 -16.87 -15.77
N GLU A 67 -7.51 -16.60 -15.71
CA GLU A 67 -6.46 -17.31 -16.44
C GLU A 67 -5.76 -18.34 -15.55
N LYS A 68 -5.55 -19.54 -16.08
CA LYS A 68 -4.80 -20.59 -15.37
C LYS A 68 -3.30 -20.35 -15.45
N VAL A 69 -2.64 -20.42 -14.30
CA VAL A 69 -1.18 -20.38 -14.16
C VAL A 69 -0.70 -21.71 -13.62
N ASP A 70 0.09 -22.44 -14.42
CA ASP A 70 0.71 -23.72 -14.03
C ASP A 70 2.04 -23.44 -13.33
N LEU A 71 2.09 -23.71 -12.02
CA LEU A 71 3.26 -23.51 -11.17
C LEU A 71 4.09 -24.79 -10.98
N ARG A 72 3.81 -25.89 -11.73
CA ARG A 72 4.60 -27.13 -11.68
C ARG A 72 5.94 -26.97 -12.42
N ARG A 73 6.06 -26.01 -13.32
CA ARG A 73 7.34 -25.68 -13.95
C ARG A 73 8.30 -25.16 -12.87
N SER A 74 9.45 -25.79 -12.69
CA SER A 74 10.34 -25.59 -11.54
C SER A 74 10.77 -24.12 -11.35
N ASP A 75 11.03 -23.39 -12.43
CA ASP A 75 11.42 -21.98 -12.37
C ASP A 75 10.26 -21.06 -11.89
N LEU A 76 9.02 -21.35 -12.29
CA LEU A 76 7.84 -20.62 -11.81
C LEU A 76 7.52 -20.99 -10.36
N HIS A 77 7.67 -22.27 -10.01
CA HIS A 77 7.48 -22.76 -8.64
C HIS A 77 8.45 -22.07 -7.67
N GLU A 78 9.74 -22.03 -7.99
CA GLU A 78 10.76 -21.39 -7.16
C GLU A 78 10.52 -19.89 -7.01
N ARG A 79 10.09 -19.20 -8.07
CA ARG A 79 9.73 -17.76 -8.00
C ARG A 79 8.52 -17.53 -7.11
N MET A 80 7.50 -18.40 -7.19
CA MET A 80 6.30 -18.31 -6.35
C MET A 80 6.64 -18.60 -4.89
N ASP A 81 7.41 -19.65 -4.61
CA ASP A 81 7.89 -20.01 -3.27
C ASP A 81 8.61 -18.84 -2.61
N ARG A 82 9.54 -18.21 -3.30
CA ARG A 82 10.26 -17.03 -2.81
C ARG A 82 9.33 -15.91 -2.34
N GLU A 83 8.30 -15.59 -3.12
CA GLU A 83 7.39 -14.50 -2.74
C GLU A 83 6.43 -14.93 -1.61
N LEU A 84 5.99 -16.18 -1.58
CA LEU A 84 5.21 -16.72 -0.45
C LEU A 84 6.03 -16.70 0.86
N ILE A 85 7.31 -17.09 0.83
CA ILE A 85 8.23 -16.97 1.97
C ILE A 85 8.33 -15.50 2.41
N THR A 86 8.52 -14.59 1.45
CA THR A 86 8.66 -13.15 1.73
C THR A 86 7.43 -12.60 2.45
N PHE A 87 6.22 -12.92 2.03
CA PHE A 87 4.99 -12.47 2.66
C PHE A 87 4.72 -13.18 3.99
N THR A 88 4.91 -14.51 4.04
CA THR A 88 4.66 -15.31 5.23
C THR A 88 5.53 -14.86 6.40
N TYR A 89 6.81 -14.63 6.14
CA TYR A 89 7.76 -14.23 7.19
C TYR A 89 7.96 -12.70 7.31
N GLY A 90 7.45 -11.94 6.36
CA GLY A 90 7.28 -10.50 6.45
C GLY A 90 5.99 -10.09 7.17
N HIS A 91 5.64 -10.78 8.29
CA HIS A 91 4.31 -10.73 8.89
C HIS A 91 3.83 -9.32 9.27
N THR A 92 4.70 -8.43 9.68
CA THR A 92 4.29 -7.05 10.03
C THR A 92 3.59 -6.36 8.86
N LEU A 93 4.20 -6.43 7.68
CA LEU A 93 3.66 -5.77 6.50
C LEU A 93 2.43 -6.50 5.97
N THR A 94 2.48 -7.82 5.89
CA THR A 94 1.36 -8.65 5.42
C THR A 94 0.13 -8.50 6.32
N MET A 95 0.33 -8.51 7.64
CA MET A 95 -0.72 -8.27 8.63
C MET A 95 -1.37 -6.89 8.43
N LEU A 96 -0.57 -5.84 8.25
CA LEU A 96 -1.09 -4.50 8.02
C LEU A 96 -1.86 -4.39 6.70
N MET A 97 -1.42 -5.08 5.63
CA MET A 97 -2.14 -5.11 4.37
C MET A 97 -3.51 -5.81 4.51
N LEU A 98 -3.57 -6.97 5.17
CA LEU A 98 -4.82 -7.68 5.46
C LEU A 98 -5.80 -6.79 6.25
N LYS A 99 -5.32 -6.13 7.32
CA LYS A 99 -6.14 -5.24 8.15
C LYS A 99 -6.67 -4.03 7.36
N ARG A 100 -5.83 -3.43 6.51
CA ARG A 100 -6.20 -2.29 5.65
C ARG A 100 -7.15 -2.67 4.52
N ALA A 101 -7.05 -3.88 3.98
CA ALA A 101 -7.92 -4.37 2.91
C ALA A 101 -9.39 -4.30 3.32
N ASN A 102 -9.70 -4.59 4.57
CA ASN A 102 -11.07 -4.48 5.10
C ASN A 102 -11.68 -3.07 4.98
N ARG A 103 -10.84 -2.03 4.94
CA ARG A 103 -11.27 -0.64 4.74
C ARG A 103 -11.46 -0.30 3.27
N PHE A 104 -10.60 -0.81 2.38
CA PHE A 104 -10.54 -0.34 0.99
C PHE A 104 -11.24 -1.25 0.00
N PHE A 105 -11.28 -2.56 0.22
CA PHE A 105 -11.93 -3.49 -0.71
C PHE A 105 -13.43 -3.25 -0.87
N PRO A 106 -14.20 -2.86 0.17
CA PRO A 106 -15.61 -2.48 0.00
C PRO A 106 -15.84 -1.33 -0.99
N ILE A 107 -14.82 -0.48 -1.21
CA ILE A 107 -14.88 0.62 -2.19
C ILE A 107 -14.39 0.16 -3.56
N VAL A 108 -13.29 -0.60 -3.58
CA VAL A 108 -12.55 -0.93 -4.80
C VAL A 108 -13.22 -2.03 -5.61
N GLU A 109 -13.63 -3.14 -4.98
CA GLU A 109 -14.21 -4.30 -5.67
C GLU A 109 -15.50 -3.99 -6.44
N PRO A 110 -16.47 -3.22 -5.88
CA PRO A 110 -17.62 -2.80 -6.68
C PRO A 110 -17.23 -2.01 -7.94
N ILE A 111 -16.22 -1.13 -7.85
CA ILE A 111 -15.75 -0.34 -8.99
C ILE A 111 -15.10 -1.24 -10.04
N LEU A 112 -14.24 -2.19 -9.65
CA LEU A 112 -13.65 -3.16 -10.59
C LEU A 112 -14.74 -3.92 -11.35
N ARG A 113 -15.75 -4.39 -10.62
CA ARG A 113 -16.89 -5.12 -11.20
C ARG A 113 -17.72 -4.25 -12.16
N GLU A 114 -18.05 -3.01 -11.77
CA GLU A 114 -18.75 -2.04 -12.61
C GLU A 114 -17.99 -1.74 -13.91
N GLU A 115 -16.68 -1.65 -13.82
CA GLU A 115 -15.81 -1.35 -14.95
C GLU A 115 -15.40 -2.60 -15.76
N GLY A 116 -15.86 -3.81 -15.38
CA GLY A 116 -15.54 -5.06 -16.08
C GLY A 116 -14.07 -5.46 -16.00
N ILE A 117 -13.40 -5.11 -14.91
CA ILE A 117 -12.01 -5.51 -14.63
C ILE A 117 -12.05 -6.71 -13.67
N PRO A 118 -11.28 -7.78 -13.91
CA PRO A 118 -11.21 -8.92 -13.00
C PRO A 118 -10.82 -8.49 -11.60
N ASP A 119 -11.51 -9.06 -10.60
CA ASP A 119 -11.37 -8.69 -9.19
C ASP A 119 -9.93 -8.87 -8.68
N ASP A 120 -9.20 -9.85 -9.18
CA ASP A 120 -7.82 -10.15 -8.81
C ASP A 120 -6.86 -8.97 -9.06
N LEU A 121 -7.20 -8.05 -9.95
CA LEU A 121 -6.37 -6.87 -10.22
C LEU A 121 -6.32 -5.90 -9.01
N LYS A 122 -7.17 -6.07 -7.99
CA LYS A 122 -7.04 -5.38 -6.69
C LYS A 122 -5.72 -5.67 -6.00
N TYR A 123 -5.14 -6.86 -6.21
CA TYR A 123 -3.86 -7.23 -5.61
C TYR A 123 -2.67 -6.44 -6.20
N LEU A 124 -2.79 -5.90 -7.43
CA LEU A 124 -1.85 -4.87 -7.92
C LEU A 124 -1.81 -3.67 -6.98
N MET A 125 -2.98 -3.12 -6.64
CA MET A 125 -3.10 -1.99 -5.71
C MET A 125 -2.47 -2.29 -4.35
N VAL A 126 -2.65 -3.52 -3.85
CA VAL A 126 -2.05 -3.95 -2.58
C VAL A 126 -0.52 -3.90 -2.67
N ILE A 127 0.06 -4.45 -3.73
CA ILE A 127 1.51 -4.51 -3.94
C ILE A 127 2.11 -3.12 -4.17
N GLU A 128 1.41 -2.25 -4.86
CA GLU A 128 1.87 -0.89 -5.18
C GLU A 128 2.01 0.01 -3.94
N SER A 129 1.08 -0.10 -3.01
CA SER A 129 0.95 0.89 -1.93
C SER A 129 0.94 0.32 -0.51
N ASN A 130 0.93 -1.00 -0.36
CA ASN A 130 0.61 -1.65 0.91
C ASN A 130 -0.71 -1.09 1.52
N LEU A 131 -1.62 -0.65 0.65
CA LEU A 131 -2.89 -0.01 1.00
C LEU A 131 -2.73 1.27 1.86
N VAL A 132 -1.72 2.08 1.55
CA VAL A 132 -1.53 3.42 2.14
C VAL A 132 -1.91 4.47 1.09
N PRO A 133 -3.04 5.19 1.24
CA PRO A 133 -3.59 6.05 0.19
C PRO A 133 -2.76 7.30 -0.11
N THR A 134 -1.83 7.67 0.76
CA THR A 134 -0.98 8.85 0.63
C THR A 134 0.48 8.54 0.35
N ILE A 135 0.82 7.25 0.14
CA ILE A 135 2.20 6.84 -0.09
C ILE A 135 2.74 7.45 -1.40
N LYS A 136 3.95 7.98 -1.32
CA LYS A 136 4.68 8.54 -2.46
C LYS A 136 5.99 7.82 -2.66
N SER A 137 6.23 7.32 -3.86
CA SER A 137 7.51 6.72 -4.22
C SER A 137 8.61 7.78 -4.44
N PRO A 138 9.89 7.41 -4.37
CA PRO A 138 11.00 8.32 -4.71
C PRO A 138 10.89 8.88 -6.15
N ALA A 139 10.32 8.13 -7.08
CA ALA A 139 10.08 8.55 -8.45
C ALA A 139 8.86 9.48 -8.61
N GLY A 140 8.07 9.68 -7.55
CA GLY A 140 6.89 10.57 -7.56
C GLY A 140 5.57 9.89 -7.91
N ALA A 141 5.53 8.55 -8.00
CA ALA A 141 4.26 7.83 -8.03
C ALA A 141 3.50 8.02 -6.71
N MET A 142 2.16 8.05 -6.73
CA MET A 142 1.35 8.42 -5.57
C MET A 142 0.05 7.61 -5.49
N GLY A 143 -0.41 7.38 -4.26
CA GLY A 143 -1.72 6.83 -3.96
C GLY A 143 -1.77 5.31 -3.99
N LEU A 144 -2.98 4.74 -3.86
CA LEU A 144 -3.17 3.29 -3.80
C LEU A 144 -2.68 2.57 -5.06
N TRP A 145 -2.85 3.19 -6.22
CA TRP A 145 -2.49 2.65 -7.53
C TRP A 145 -1.14 3.12 -8.05
N GLN A 146 -0.38 3.89 -7.27
CA GLN A 146 0.95 4.41 -7.57
C GLN A 146 1.08 5.03 -8.99
N PHE A 147 0.10 5.84 -9.38
CA PHE A 147 0.19 6.55 -10.64
C PHE A 147 1.31 7.59 -10.65
N MET A 148 2.09 7.60 -11.72
CA MET A 148 2.93 8.75 -12.04
C MET A 148 2.04 9.97 -12.38
N PRO A 149 2.49 11.23 -12.15
CA PRO A 149 1.67 12.40 -12.40
C PRO A 149 1.16 12.49 -13.85
N ALA A 150 1.99 12.13 -14.82
CA ALA A 150 1.63 12.16 -16.25
C ALA A 150 0.53 11.13 -16.55
N THR A 151 0.72 9.88 -16.13
CA THR A 151 -0.26 8.80 -16.32
C THR A 151 -1.58 9.08 -15.59
N GLY A 152 -1.51 9.64 -14.37
CA GLY A 152 -2.72 10.03 -13.65
C GLY A 152 -3.54 11.06 -14.42
N ARG A 153 -2.90 12.10 -14.98
CA ARG A 153 -3.58 13.11 -15.81
C ARG A 153 -4.12 12.52 -17.11
N GLU A 154 -3.35 11.66 -17.77
CA GLU A 154 -3.81 10.94 -18.97
C GLU A 154 -5.07 10.12 -18.67
N MET A 155 -5.13 9.50 -17.50
CA MET A 155 -6.30 8.76 -17.03
C MET A 155 -7.37 9.65 -16.38
N GLY A 156 -7.31 10.96 -16.56
CA GLY A 156 -8.37 11.92 -16.19
C GLY A 156 -8.35 12.40 -14.74
N LEU A 157 -7.28 12.11 -13.98
CA LEU A 157 -7.12 12.60 -12.61
C LEU A 157 -6.59 14.03 -12.60
N GLU A 158 -7.07 14.85 -11.69
CA GLU A 158 -6.49 16.15 -11.40
C GLU A 158 -5.27 15.97 -10.49
N VAL A 159 -4.13 16.49 -10.96
CA VAL A 159 -2.85 16.40 -10.24
C VAL A 159 -2.14 17.74 -10.32
N ASN A 160 -2.18 18.49 -9.23
CA ASN A 160 -1.49 19.77 -9.05
C ASN A 160 -1.03 19.92 -7.59
N ALA A 161 -0.55 21.10 -7.19
CA ALA A 161 -0.05 21.32 -5.84
C ALA A 161 -1.16 21.27 -4.77
N ASN A 162 -2.38 21.72 -5.11
CA ASN A 162 -3.51 21.82 -4.18
C ASN A 162 -4.37 20.56 -4.15
N ILE A 163 -4.48 19.87 -5.31
CA ILE A 163 -5.33 18.69 -5.51
C ILE A 163 -4.50 17.58 -6.13
N ASP A 164 -4.56 16.39 -5.52
CA ASP A 164 -3.95 15.18 -6.07
C ASP A 164 -4.93 14.00 -6.00
N GLU A 165 -5.73 13.85 -7.07
CA GLU A 165 -6.75 12.80 -7.14
C GLU A 165 -6.18 11.38 -7.26
N ARG A 166 -4.86 11.21 -7.37
CA ARG A 166 -4.21 9.91 -7.24
C ARG A 166 -4.39 9.33 -5.83
N CYS A 167 -4.63 10.20 -4.83
CA CYS A 167 -4.97 9.82 -3.45
C CYS A 167 -6.49 9.66 -3.23
N HIS A 168 -7.33 9.97 -4.20
CA HIS A 168 -8.78 9.78 -4.09
C HIS A 168 -9.14 8.33 -4.45
N VAL A 169 -9.55 7.53 -3.47
CA VAL A 169 -9.72 6.08 -3.64
C VAL A 169 -10.59 5.73 -4.84
N GLU A 170 -11.82 6.25 -4.93
CA GLU A 170 -12.74 5.93 -6.02
C GLU A 170 -12.24 6.42 -7.39
N LYS A 171 -11.82 7.70 -7.48
CA LYS A 171 -11.36 8.27 -8.75
C LYS A 171 -10.10 7.60 -9.27
N ALA A 172 -9.15 7.32 -8.37
CA ALA A 172 -7.92 6.61 -8.73
C ALA A 172 -8.21 5.17 -9.16
N THR A 173 -9.17 4.48 -8.53
CA THR A 173 -9.59 3.13 -8.94
C THR A 173 -10.24 3.15 -10.32
N ARG A 174 -11.16 4.07 -10.61
CA ARG A 174 -11.73 4.21 -11.97
C ARG A 174 -10.66 4.57 -13.01
N ALA A 175 -9.68 5.39 -12.66
CA ALA A 175 -8.54 5.68 -13.52
C ALA A 175 -7.68 4.42 -13.76
N ALA A 176 -7.47 3.60 -12.72
CA ALA A 176 -6.76 2.31 -12.85
C ALA A 176 -7.51 1.34 -13.76
N CYS A 177 -8.83 1.25 -13.66
CA CYS A 177 -9.64 0.43 -14.56
C CYS A 177 -9.45 0.84 -16.03
N ARG A 178 -9.45 2.16 -16.32
CA ARG A 178 -9.17 2.66 -17.69
C ARG A 178 -7.76 2.28 -18.17
N TYR A 179 -6.78 2.41 -17.31
CA TYR A 179 -5.40 2.08 -17.64
C TYR A 179 -5.20 0.57 -17.83
N LEU A 180 -5.73 -0.26 -16.95
CA LEU A 180 -5.69 -1.72 -17.04
C LEU A 180 -6.37 -2.22 -18.33
N ARG A 181 -7.54 -1.67 -18.69
CA ARG A 181 -8.22 -1.99 -19.95
C ARG A 181 -7.39 -1.62 -21.18
N LYS A 182 -6.73 -0.44 -21.13
CA LYS A 182 -5.80 -0.01 -22.19
C LYS A 182 -4.62 -0.98 -22.32
N LEU A 183 -4.02 -1.40 -21.20
CA LEU A 183 -2.93 -2.37 -21.19
C LEU A 183 -3.39 -3.73 -21.70
N HIS A 184 -4.53 -4.23 -21.26
CA HIS A 184 -5.06 -5.53 -21.68
C HIS A 184 -5.34 -5.59 -23.18
N ALA A 185 -5.86 -4.51 -23.76
CA ALA A 185 -6.03 -4.41 -25.22
C ALA A 185 -4.70 -4.47 -26.00
N GLN A 186 -3.58 -4.18 -25.38
CA GLN A 186 -2.24 -4.24 -25.97
C GLN A 186 -1.53 -5.59 -25.72
N CYS A 187 -1.73 -6.16 -24.53
CA CYS A 187 -0.99 -7.33 -24.05
C CYS A 187 -1.70 -8.66 -24.33
N GLY A 188 -3.04 -8.68 -24.27
CA GLY A 188 -3.86 -9.85 -24.52
C GLY A 188 -4.06 -10.77 -23.31
N ASP A 189 -3.16 -10.76 -22.31
CA ASP A 189 -3.27 -11.56 -21.09
C ASP A 189 -2.95 -10.73 -19.83
N TRP A 190 -3.48 -11.15 -18.67
CA TRP A 190 -3.39 -10.39 -17.44
C TRP A 190 -2.03 -10.46 -16.74
N MET A 191 -1.25 -11.54 -16.96
CA MET A 191 0.12 -11.59 -16.43
C MET A 191 1.03 -10.61 -17.15
N THR A 192 0.89 -10.48 -18.48
CA THR A 192 1.61 -9.47 -19.26
C THR A 192 1.14 -8.06 -18.95
N VAL A 193 -0.14 -7.87 -18.59
CA VAL A 193 -0.64 -6.58 -18.03
C VAL A 193 0.06 -6.25 -16.73
N CYS A 194 0.20 -7.19 -15.79
CA CYS A 194 0.91 -6.97 -14.53
C CYS A 194 2.37 -6.54 -14.78
N ALA A 195 3.09 -7.25 -15.66
CA ALA A 195 4.45 -6.88 -16.04
C ALA A 195 4.53 -5.47 -16.67
N SER A 196 3.55 -5.15 -17.55
CA SER A 196 3.46 -3.86 -18.24
C SER A 196 3.09 -2.71 -17.31
N TYR A 197 2.28 -2.97 -16.29
CA TYR A 197 1.96 -1.98 -15.25
C TYR A 197 3.22 -1.54 -14.51
N ASN A 198 4.08 -2.48 -14.15
CA ASN A 198 5.32 -2.24 -13.42
C ASN A 198 6.43 -1.62 -14.30
N ALA A 199 6.72 -2.23 -15.46
CA ALA A 199 7.88 -1.88 -16.30
C ALA A 199 7.56 -0.95 -17.48
N GLY A 200 6.28 -0.66 -17.70
CA GLY A 200 5.79 0.07 -18.87
C GLY A 200 5.57 -0.83 -20.09
N PRO A 201 4.47 -0.60 -20.84
CA PRO A 201 4.06 -1.50 -21.93
C PRO A 201 5.07 -1.56 -23.11
N ALA A 202 5.71 -0.46 -23.45
CA ALA A 202 6.68 -0.43 -24.54
C ALA A 202 7.91 -1.32 -24.25
N GLY A 203 8.37 -1.33 -23.01
CA GLY A 203 9.49 -2.17 -22.58
C GLY A 203 9.16 -3.67 -22.64
N ILE A 204 7.95 -4.05 -22.22
CA ILE A 204 7.48 -5.45 -22.29
C ILE A 204 7.28 -5.89 -23.74
N ALA A 205 6.59 -5.09 -24.56
CA ALA A 205 6.38 -5.38 -25.98
C ALA A 205 7.69 -5.60 -26.74
N SER A 206 8.71 -4.76 -26.50
CA SER A 206 10.04 -4.91 -27.11
C SER A 206 10.71 -6.22 -26.70
N ARG A 207 10.58 -6.64 -25.43
CA ARG A 207 11.12 -7.92 -24.96
C ARG A 207 10.39 -9.11 -25.56
N SER A 208 9.05 -9.06 -25.62
CA SER A 208 8.22 -10.07 -26.25
C SER A 208 8.65 -10.32 -27.70
N GLN A 209 8.81 -9.26 -28.49
CA GLN A 209 9.28 -9.36 -29.87
C GLN A 209 10.70 -9.94 -29.97
N THR A 210 11.62 -9.48 -29.14
CA THR A 210 13.02 -9.93 -29.19
C THR A 210 13.19 -11.37 -28.74
N GLN A 211 12.45 -11.78 -27.70
CA GLN A 211 12.54 -13.11 -27.11
C GLN A 211 11.55 -14.12 -27.74
N LYS A 212 10.66 -13.64 -28.60
CA LYS A 212 9.62 -14.45 -29.30
C LYS A 212 8.75 -15.23 -28.31
N ALA A 213 8.32 -14.58 -27.24
CA ALA A 213 7.44 -15.13 -26.23
C ALA A 213 6.22 -14.22 -26.06
N ASP A 214 5.04 -14.84 -25.99
CA ASP A 214 3.75 -14.13 -25.97
C ASP A 214 3.25 -13.84 -24.55
N ASN A 215 3.77 -14.57 -23.54
CA ASN A 215 3.39 -14.41 -22.15
C ASN A 215 4.57 -13.92 -21.29
N ALA A 216 4.33 -12.98 -20.39
CA ALA A 216 5.37 -12.38 -19.57
C ALA A 216 6.05 -13.37 -18.60
N LEU A 217 5.41 -14.49 -18.25
CA LEU A 217 6.02 -15.55 -17.44
C LEU A 217 7.18 -16.26 -18.15
N ASP A 218 7.21 -16.20 -19.49
CA ASP A 218 8.26 -16.80 -20.34
C ASP A 218 9.34 -15.78 -20.75
N LEU A 219 9.19 -14.52 -20.35
CA LEU A 219 10.17 -13.48 -20.64
C LEU A 219 11.30 -13.44 -19.63
N LEU A 220 12.52 -13.27 -20.11
CA LEU A 220 13.65 -12.83 -19.28
C LEU A 220 13.48 -11.33 -18.99
N LEU A 221 12.98 -11.03 -17.82
CA LEU A 221 12.75 -9.68 -17.34
C LEU A 221 13.81 -9.29 -16.31
N VAL A 222 13.92 -7.99 -16.03
CA VAL A 222 14.68 -7.50 -14.86
C VAL A 222 14.06 -8.05 -13.58
N GLU A 223 14.89 -8.28 -12.57
CA GLU A 223 14.50 -8.93 -11.30
C GLU A 223 13.23 -8.30 -10.69
N GLU A 224 13.16 -6.98 -10.63
CA GLU A 224 12.02 -6.25 -10.08
C GLU A 224 10.69 -6.63 -10.78
N THR A 225 10.66 -6.58 -12.11
CA THR A 225 9.45 -6.89 -12.88
C THR A 225 9.13 -8.39 -12.86
N SER A 226 10.15 -9.24 -12.90
CA SER A 226 9.97 -10.69 -12.78
C SER A 226 9.32 -11.04 -11.44
N ARG A 227 9.80 -10.46 -10.34
CA ARG A 227 9.23 -10.65 -9.00
C ARG A 227 7.84 -10.07 -8.86
N TYR A 228 7.57 -8.95 -9.52
CA TYR A 228 6.30 -8.22 -9.38
C TYR A 228 5.08 -9.11 -9.68
N MET A 229 5.10 -9.86 -10.77
CA MET A 229 4.02 -10.78 -11.13
C MET A 229 3.77 -11.83 -10.03
N PHE A 230 4.83 -12.43 -9.52
CA PHE A 230 4.73 -13.44 -8.45
C PHE A 230 4.32 -12.83 -7.13
N ARG A 231 4.71 -11.59 -6.83
CA ARG A 231 4.23 -10.85 -5.67
C ARG A 231 2.72 -10.61 -5.71
N VAL A 232 2.18 -10.27 -6.89
CA VAL A 232 0.73 -10.12 -7.07
C VAL A 232 0.01 -11.44 -6.85
N MET A 233 0.50 -12.54 -7.43
CA MET A 233 -0.05 -13.89 -7.25
C MET A 233 0.07 -14.38 -5.80
N ALA A 234 1.22 -14.19 -5.16
CA ALA A 234 1.42 -14.58 -3.76
C ALA A 234 0.55 -13.76 -2.81
N CYS A 235 0.36 -12.48 -3.10
CA CYS A 235 -0.56 -11.62 -2.36
C CYS A 235 -1.99 -12.18 -2.44
N LYS A 236 -2.49 -12.49 -3.65
CA LYS A 236 -3.79 -13.16 -3.84
C LYS A 236 -3.88 -14.42 -3.00
N GLN A 237 -2.91 -15.33 -3.15
CA GLN A 237 -2.92 -16.62 -2.46
C GLN A 237 -3.01 -16.47 -0.94
N ILE A 238 -2.29 -15.51 -0.35
CA ILE A 238 -2.32 -15.26 1.09
C ILE A 238 -3.62 -14.60 1.53
N PHE A 239 -4.14 -13.67 0.73
CA PHE A 239 -5.39 -12.98 1.07
C PHE A 239 -6.62 -13.88 0.98
N GLU A 240 -6.61 -14.85 0.08
CA GLU A 240 -7.69 -15.85 -0.03
C GLU A 240 -7.56 -16.99 1.00
N HIS A 241 -6.34 -17.25 1.50
CA HIS A 241 -6.05 -18.34 2.43
C HIS A 241 -5.15 -17.92 3.60
N PRO A 242 -5.46 -16.83 4.34
CA PRO A 242 -4.52 -16.26 5.31
C PRO A 242 -4.10 -17.25 6.39
N ARG A 243 -5.00 -18.10 6.85
CA ARG A 243 -4.71 -19.12 7.89
C ARG A 243 -3.71 -20.18 7.43
N LEU A 244 -3.73 -20.55 6.14
CA LEU A 244 -2.78 -21.48 5.57
C LEU A 244 -1.33 -20.95 5.66
N TYR A 245 -1.20 -19.62 5.70
CA TYR A 245 0.08 -18.91 5.79
C TYR A 245 0.36 -18.34 7.19
N GLY A 246 -0.39 -18.79 8.22
CA GLY A 246 -0.15 -18.44 9.61
C GLY A 246 -0.72 -17.08 10.05
N PHE A 247 -1.61 -16.47 9.26
CA PHE A 247 -2.30 -15.24 9.66
C PHE A 247 -3.65 -15.55 10.28
N HIS A 248 -3.74 -15.36 11.58
CA HIS A 248 -4.95 -15.56 12.39
C HIS A 248 -5.46 -14.20 12.84
N LEU A 249 -6.66 -13.81 12.42
CA LEU A 249 -7.26 -12.51 12.69
C LEU A 249 -8.67 -12.71 13.25
N ALA A 250 -9.01 -11.94 14.28
CA ALA A 250 -10.40 -11.73 14.68
C ALA A 250 -10.97 -10.53 13.88
N ALA A 251 -12.30 -10.45 13.78
CA ALA A 251 -12.94 -9.30 13.11
C ALA A 251 -12.53 -7.96 13.73
N SER A 252 -12.37 -7.92 15.07
CA SER A 252 -11.90 -6.75 15.81
C SER A 252 -10.48 -6.29 15.46
N ASP A 253 -9.66 -7.17 14.87
CA ASP A 253 -8.30 -6.81 14.46
C ASP A 253 -8.26 -6.02 13.16
N LEU A 254 -9.33 -6.10 12.36
CA LEU A 254 -9.39 -5.46 11.04
C LEU A 254 -9.64 -3.96 11.15
N TYR A 255 -9.20 -3.18 10.17
CA TYR A 255 -9.52 -1.76 10.10
C TYR A 255 -10.86 -1.56 9.37
N PRO A 256 -11.88 -1.00 10.05
CA PRO A 256 -13.21 -0.88 9.46
C PRO A 256 -13.23 0.13 8.30
N TYR A 257 -14.11 -0.11 7.34
CA TYR A 257 -14.62 0.96 6.49
C TYR A 257 -15.59 1.81 7.32
N ILE A 258 -15.34 3.11 7.40
CA ILE A 258 -16.21 4.06 8.07
C ILE A 258 -16.87 4.91 7.00
N ALA A 259 -18.19 4.77 6.86
CA ALA A 259 -18.95 5.61 5.95
C ALA A 259 -18.89 7.08 6.39
N PRO A 260 -18.81 8.04 5.46
CA PRO A 260 -18.90 9.45 5.81
C PRO A 260 -20.27 9.76 6.41
N ALA A 261 -20.31 10.66 7.41
CA ALA A 261 -21.55 11.18 7.94
C ALA A 261 -22.31 12.01 6.90
N GLU A 262 -21.55 12.74 6.07
CA GLU A 262 -22.07 13.62 5.03
C GLU A 262 -21.11 13.68 3.85
N THR A 263 -21.64 13.98 2.67
CA THR A 263 -20.85 14.34 1.48
C THR A 263 -21.25 15.74 1.02
N VAL A 264 -20.33 16.69 1.18
CA VAL A 264 -20.56 18.09 0.78
C VAL A 264 -20.12 18.29 -0.67
N THR A 265 -21.05 18.79 -1.49
CA THR A 265 -20.75 19.14 -2.88
C THR A 265 -20.24 20.58 -2.94
N VAL A 266 -19.03 20.79 -3.47
CA VAL A 266 -18.35 22.08 -3.54
C VAL A 266 -18.08 22.45 -5.00
N THR A 267 -18.52 23.65 -5.40
CA THR A 267 -18.29 24.22 -6.74
C THR A 267 -17.48 25.52 -6.69
N ALA A 268 -17.23 26.04 -5.50
CA ALA A 268 -16.44 27.26 -5.28
C ALA A 268 -15.10 26.94 -4.58
N THR A 269 -14.22 27.91 -4.54
CA THR A 269 -13.01 27.87 -3.71
C THR A 269 -13.39 27.87 -2.22
N ILE A 270 -12.67 27.10 -1.41
CA ILE A 270 -12.68 27.18 0.06
C ILE A 270 -11.29 27.67 0.49
N ASP A 271 -11.22 28.89 1.00
CA ASP A 271 -9.93 29.50 1.35
C ASP A 271 -9.37 28.97 2.68
N ASP A 272 -10.23 28.45 3.56
CA ASP A 272 -9.89 27.96 4.90
C ASP A 272 -10.56 26.61 5.19
N LEU A 273 -9.90 25.50 4.81
CA LEU A 273 -10.35 24.15 5.11
C LEU A 273 -10.35 23.82 6.62
N PRO A 274 -9.42 24.32 7.47
CA PRO A 274 -9.53 24.18 8.92
C PRO A 274 -10.83 24.74 9.51
N THR A 275 -11.26 25.93 9.09
CA THR A 275 -12.55 26.50 9.52
C THR A 275 -13.72 25.68 8.94
N PHE A 276 -13.67 25.30 7.65
CA PHE A 276 -14.65 24.42 7.03
C PHE A 276 -14.83 23.10 7.81
N ALA A 277 -13.74 22.42 8.18
CA ALA A 277 -13.78 21.19 8.96
C ALA A 277 -14.48 21.38 10.31
N ARG A 278 -14.11 22.43 11.06
CA ARG A 278 -14.71 22.75 12.35
C ARG A 278 -16.21 23.03 12.22
N ASP A 279 -16.63 23.76 11.20
CA ASP A 279 -18.04 24.11 10.97
C ASP A 279 -18.89 22.86 10.60
N HIS A 280 -18.22 21.79 10.09
CA HIS A 280 -18.81 20.47 9.87
C HIS A 280 -18.54 19.46 11.01
N GLY A 281 -18.10 19.91 12.18
CA GLY A 281 -17.99 19.09 13.40
C GLY A 281 -16.82 18.12 13.44
N CYS A 282 -15.78 18.33 12.62
CA CYS A 282 -14.57 17.51 12.63
C CYS A 282 -13.29 18.36 12.70
N SER A 283 -12.16 17.73 13.06
CA SER A 283 -10.86 18.40 12.97
C SER A 283 -10.36 18.43 11.54
N PHE A 284 -9.47 19.38 11.22
CA PHE A 284 -8.79 19.43 9.92
C PHE A 284 -8.04 18.12 9.59
N ALA A 285 -7.39 17.52 10.58
CA ALA A 285 -6.70 16.23 10.40
C ALA A 285 -7.68 15.11 9.98
N GLN A 286 -8.84 15.02 10.63
CA GLN A 286 -9.89 14.05 10.29
C GLN A 286 -10.47 14.31 8.89
N LEU A 287 -10.66 15.60 8.52
CA LEU A 287 -11.10 15.97 7.18
C LEU A 287 -10.10 15.50 6.11
N ILE A 288 -8.79 15.74 6.32
CA ILE A 288 -7.75 15.33 5.37
C ILE A 288 -7.59 13.81 5.32
N GLU A 289 -7.73 13.11 6.44
CA GLU A 289 -7.71 11.64 6.45
C GLU A 289 -8.87 11.05 5.63
N ALA A 290 -10.05 11.64 5.69
CA ALA A 290 -11.20 11.26 4.88
C ALA A 290 -11.06 11.70 3.41
N ASN A 291 -10.27 12.75 3.14
CA ASN A 291 -10.07 13.34 1.81
C ASN A 291 -8.58 13.52 1.48
N PRO A 292 -7.80 12.45 1.36
CA PRO A 292 -6.33 12.53 1.23
C PRO A 292 -5.87 13.16 -0.10
N TRP A 293 -6.78 13.44 -1.01
CA TRP A 293 -6.57 14.15 -2.26
C TRP A 293 -6.46 15.68 -2.11
N LEU A 294 -6.91 16.23 -0.97
CA LEU A 294 -6.68 17.63 -0.57
C LEU A 294 -5.25 17.75 -0.02
N ARG A 295 -4.45 18.65 -0.61
CA ARG A 295 -3.00 18.72 -0.30
C ARG A 295 -2.58 19.97 0.47
N GLU A 296 -3.47 20.93 0.59
CA GLU A 296 -3.22 22.24 1.22
C GLU A 296 -4.34 22.56 2.25
N THR A 297 -4.20 23.68 2.94
CA THR A 297 -5.22 24.18 3.87
C THR A 297 -6.36 24.94 3.19
N SER A 298 -6.39 24.92 1.87
CA SER A 298 -7.45 25.51 1.04
C SER A 298 -7.80 24.57 -0.12
N LEU A 299 -9.00 24.71 -0.69
CA LEU A 299 -9.40 24.10 -1.95
C LEU A 299 -9.55 25.21 -3.00
N GLN A 300 -8.57 25.30 -3.88
CA GLN A 300 -8.57 26.30 -4.97
C GLN A 300 -9.27 25.74 -6.22
N ASN A 301 -10.52 26.14 -6.44
CA ASN A 301 -11.30 25.67 -7.58
C ASN A 301 -11.18 26.60 -8.80
N LYS A 302 -9.98 26.72 -9.35
CA LYS A 302 -9.71 27.51 -10.57
C LYS A 302 -10.27 26.86 -11.84
N SER A 303 -10.54 25.57 -11.81
CA SER A 303 -11.04 24.79 -12.95
C SER A 303 -12.56 24.79 -13.09
N GLY A 304 -13.29 25.34 -12.10
CA GLY A 304 -14.76 25.32 -12.05
C GLY A 304 -15.36 23.91 -11.92
N ARG A 305 -14.59 22.97 -11.39
CA ARG A 305 -15.04 21.58 -11.19
C ARG A 305 -15.95 21.45 -9.97
N THR A 306 -16.69 20.36 -9.94
CA THR A 306 -17.46 19.95 -8.78
C THR A 306 -16.66 18.93 -7.99
N TYR A 307 -16.44 19.22 -6.71
CA TYR A 307 -15.78 18.31 -5.77
C TYR A 307 -16.79 17.77 -4.75
N LYS A 308 -16.55 16.55 -4.31
CA LYS A 308 -17.28 15.92 -3.21
C LYS A 308 -16.31 15.78 -2.04
N ILE A 309 -16.55 16.51 -0.96
CA ILE A 309 -15.77 16.44 0.28
C ILE A 309 -16.52 15.52 1.23
N LEU A 310 -15.86 14.48 1.70
CA LEU A 310 -16.39 13.54 2.67
C LEU A 310 -16.18 14.12 4.08
N ILE A 311 -17.27 14.26 4.84
CA ILE A 311 -17.21 14.62 6.25
C ILE A 311 -17.22 13.32 7.06
N PRO A 312 -16.19 13.05 7.88
CA PRO A 312 -16.12 11.81 8.63
C PRO A 312 -17.20 11.77 9.74
N ASP A 313 -17.71 10.58 10.00
CA ASP A 313 -18.51 10.31 11.20
C ASP A 313 -17.56 10.25 12.41
N THR A 314 -17.45 11.35 13.13
CA THR A 314 -16.52 11.48 14.27
C THR A 314 -16.87 10.54 15.42
N ALA A 315 -18.12 10.12 15.58
CA ALA A 315 -18.53 9.15 16.58
C ALA A 315 -18.06 7.73 16.17
N ALA A 316 -18.14 7.41 14.87
CA ALA A 316 -17.69 6.13 14.33
C ALA A 316 -16.15 6.01 14.27
N LEU A 317 -15.40 7.11 14.39
CA LEU A 317 -13.94 7.07 14.48
C LEU A 317 -13.42 6.51 15.81
N ASN A 318 -14.26 6.43 16.86
CA ASN A 318 -13.88 5.81 18.11
C ASN A 318 -13.79 4.29 17.92
N TYR A 319 -12.66 3.71 18.32
CA TYR A 319 -12.46 2.27 18.23
C TYR A 319 -13.50 1.53 19.08
N ASP A 320 -14.22 0.64 18.42
CA ASP A 320 -15.17 -0.26 19.05
C ASP A 320 -15.03 -1.65 18.41
N PRO A 321 -14.45 -2.63 19.14
CA PRO A 321 -14.21 -3.96 18.60
C PRO A 321 -15.49 -4.69 18.20
N THR A 322 -16.64 -4.31 18.77
CA THR A 322 -17.93 -4.95 18.50
C THR A 322 -18.56 -4.46 17.19
N ARG A 323 -18.10 -3.34 16.66
CA ARG A 323 -18.61 -2.72 15.42
C ARG A 323 -17.82 -3.10 14.18
N THR A 324 -16.63 -3.68 14.34
CA THR A 324 -15.82 -4.10 13.20
C THR A 324 -16.29 -5.43 12.68
N SER A 325 -16.68 -5.48 11.43
CA SER A 325 -17.01 -6.71 10.70
C SER A 325 -15.99 -6.97 9.60
N ALA A 326 -15.74 -8.24 9.32
CA ALA A 326 -14.92 -8.64 8.18
C ALA A 326 -15.73 -8.50 6.89
N TYR A 327 -15.16 -7.81 5.91
CA TYR A 327 -15.71 -7.72 4.56
C TYR A 327 -15.62 -9.08 3.86
N HIS A 328 -14.45 -9.72 3.94
CA HIS A 328 -14.23 -11.10 3.54
C HIS A 328 -14.21 -12.02 4.78
N ARG A 329 -15.15 -12.93 4.85
CA ARG A 329 -15.30 -13.83 6.04
C ARG A 329 -14.14 -14.79 6.20
N GLU A 330 -13.49 -15.17 5.11
CA GLU A 330 -12.32 -16.03 5.10
C GLU A 330 -11.09 -15.45 5.82
N TRP A 331 -11.08 -14.15 6.09
CA TRP A 331 -9.97 -13.50 6.81
C TRP A 331 -10.01 -13.70 8.32
N VAL A 332 -11.15 -14.08 8.85
CA VAL A 332 -11.37 -14.15 10.31
C VAL A 332 -11.83 -15.53 10.76
N GLU A 333 -11.65 -15.77 12.07
CA GLU A 333 -12.08 -16.99 12.72
C GLU A 333 -13.58 -16.99 13.04
#